data_5ee51e7d34b07cba1db5298b3e2655c2
#
_entry.id   5ee51e7d34b07cba1db5298b3e2655c2
#
_cell.length_a   1.000
_cell.length_b   1.000
_cell.length_c   1.000
_cell.angle_alpha   90.00
_cell.angle_beta   90.00
_cell.angle_gamma   90.00
#
_symmetry.space_group_name_H-M   'P 1'
#
loop_
_entity.id
_entity.type
_entity.pdbx_description
1 polymer ?
#
loop_
_entity_poly.entity_id
_entity_poly.type
_entity_poly.pdbx_seq_one_letter_code
_entity_poly.pdbx_strand_id
1 'polypeptide(L)'
;MATSWTVYLVRCRDGSLYTGITTDLDRRLTAHNAGTASRYTRSRLPVKLVHEELGFTHSSALKREAAIKRLSRPKKLELCAKKPAARTSKRPRRGPRPRTPL
;
A
#
# COMPACT_ATOMS: atom_id res chain seq x y z
N MET A 1 1.46 -24.01 6.28
CA MET A 1 2.20 -22.89 5.82
C MET A 1 1.74 -21.62 6.41
N ALA A 2 2.63 -20.82 6.80
CA ALA A 2 2.25 -19.54 7.38
C ALA A 2 1.80 -18.59 6.29
N THR A 3 0.76 -17.86 6.57
CA THR A 3 0.29 -16.85 5.64
C THR A 3 1.13 -15.59 5.80
N SER A 4 1.59 -15.07 4.70
CA SER A 4 2.39 -13.85 4.72
C SER A 4 1.48 -12.64 4.60
N TRP A 5 1.69 -11.67 5.46
CA TRP A 5 0.92 -10.44 5.46
C TRP A 5 1.72 -9.30 4.85
N THR A 6 1.03 -8.38 4.24
CA THR A 6 1.60 -7.20 3.63
C THR A 6 1.05 -5.97 4.31
N VAL A 7 1.92 -5.02 4.62
CA VAL A 7 1.50 -3.70 5.11
C VAL A 7 1.59 -2.77 3.91
N TYR A 8 0.57 -1.98 3.68
CA TYR A 8 0.53 -1.15 2.48
C TYR A 8 0.00 0.25 2.79
N LEU A 9 0.39 1.21 1.95
CA LEU A 9 -0.19 2.53 1.98
C LEU A 9 -0.76 2.83 0.61
N VAL A 10 -1.94 3.43 0.60
CA VAL A 10 -2.53 3.92 -0.64
C VAL A 10 -2.75 5.41 -0.51
N ARG A 11 -2.68 6.08 -1.65
CA ARG A 11 -2.97 7.50 -1.73
C ARG A 11 -4.35 7.65 -2.31
N CYS A 12 -5.19 8.40 -1.63
CA CYS A 12 -6.56 8.62 -2.06
C CYS A 12 -6.65 9.80 -3.02
N ARG A 13 -7.80 9.95 -3.64
CA ARG A 13 -8.00 11.03 -4.60
C ARG A 13 -7.72 12.40 -4.00
N ASP A 14 -8.08 12.60 -2.74
CA ASP A 14 -7.86 13.88 -2.07
C ASP A 14 -6.43 14.06 -1.55
N GLY A 15 -5.54 13.13 -1.86
CA GLY A 15 -4.15 13.22 -1.43
C GLY A 15 -3.87 12.61 -0.07
N SER A 16 -4.88 12.17 0.64
CA SER A 16 -4.67 11.57 1.95
C SER A 16 -4.07 10.17 1.80
N LEU A 17 -3.46 9.69 2.86
CA LEU A 17 -2.81 8.38 2.88
C LEU A 17 -3.54 7.45 3.82
N TYR A 18 -3.74 6.23 3.40
CA TYR A 18 -4.39 5.21 4.20
C TYR A 18 -3.45 4.01 4.34
N THR A 19 -3.31 3.50 5.56
CA THR A 19 -2.45 2.36 5.86
C THR A 19 -3.30 1.16 6.21
N GLY A 20 -2.98 0.02 5.66
CA GLY A 20 -3.71 -1.21 5.96
C GLY A 20 -2.82 -2.43 5.89
N ILE A 21 -3.40 -3.59 6.22
CA ILE A 21 -2.70 -4.86 6.10
C ILE A 21 -3.60 -5.84 5.36
N THR A 22 -2.97 -6.78 4.67
CA THR A 22 -3.73 -7.77 3.92
C THR A 22 -2.86 -8.97 3.59
N THR A 23 -3.49 -10.10 3.32
CA THR A 23 -2.79 -11.27 2.82
C THR A 23 -2.82 -11.32 1.30
N ASP A 24 -3.62 -10.47 0.66
CA ASP A 24 -3.75 -10.47 -0.80
C ASP A 24 -3.91 -9.03 -1.26
N LEU A 25 -2.79 -8.41 -1.60
CA LEU A 25 -2.77 -6.99 -1.91
C LEU A 25 -3.57 -6.64 -3.16
N ASP A 26 -3.45 -7.43 -4.20
CA ASP A 26 -4.17 -7.13 -5.44
C ASP A 26 -5.68 -7.15 -5.22
N ARG A 27 -6.14 -8.15 -4.51
CA ARG A 27 -7.55 -8.25 -4.22
C ARG A 27 -8.01 -7.09 -3.35
N ARG A 28 -7.17 -6.71 -2.38
CA ARG A 28 -7.51 -5.61 -1.48
C ARG A 28 -7.60 -4.29 -2.22
N LEU A 29 -6.67 -4.06 -3.15
CA LEU A 29 -6.71 -2.83 -3.95
C LEU A 29 -7.96 -2.78 -4.82
N THR A 30 -8.33 -3.92 -5.38
CA THR A 30 -9.56 -4.01 -6.16
C THR A 30 -10.76 -3.66 -5.29
N ALA A 31 -10.79 -4.19 -4.06
CA ALA A 31 -11.88 -3.91 -3.14
C ALA A 31 -11.91 -2.43 -2.75
N HIS A 32 -10.74 -1.83 -2.53
CA HIS A 32 -10.71 -0.40 -2.21
C HIS A 32 -11.34 0.41 -3.34
N ASN A 33 -10.96 0.14 -4.57
CA ASN A 33 -11.46 0.92 -5.69
C ASN A 33 -12.91 0.58 -6.06
N ALA A 34 -13.39 -0.55 -5.56
CA ALA A 34 -14.81 -0.88 -5.70
C ALA A 34 -15.65 -0.26 -4.57
N GLY A 35 -15.00 0.38 -3.61
CA GLY A 35 -15.70 1.03 -2.52
C GLY A 35 -16.12 0.11 -1.40
N THR A 36 -15.56 -1.11 -1.34
CA THR A 36 -16.00 -2.11 -0.36
C THR A 36 -14.98 -2.43 0.72
N ALA A 37 -13.77 -1.87 0.65
CA ALA A 37 -12.73 -2.24 1.58
C ALA A 37 -12.72 -1.42 2.87
N SER A 38 -13.04 -0.15 2.81
CA SER A 38 -12.90 0.73 3.96
C SER A 38 -13.82 1.93 3.82
N ARG A 39 -14.38 2.36 4.91
CA ARG A 39 -15.18 3.56 4.89
C ARG A 39 -14.37 4.78 4.55
N TYR A 40 -13.14 4.80 5.07
CA TYR A 40 -12.25 5.94 4.83
C TYR A 40 -11.98 6.13 3.35
N THR A 41 -11.60 5.05 2.67
CA THR A 41 -11.22 5.15 1.26
C THR A 41 -12.43 5.23 0.34
N ARG A 42 -13.57 4.70 0.78
CA ARG A 42 -14.77 4.66 -0.05
C ARG A 42 -15.21 6.02 -0.58
N SER A 43 -15.05 7.04 0.23
CA SER A 43 -15.44 8.38 -0.18
C SER A 43 -14.30 9.17 -0.83
N ARG A 44 -13.14 8.53 -1.02
CA ARG A 44 -11.95 9.19 -1.54
C ARG A 44 -11.33 8.45 -2.72
N LEU A 45 -12.15 7.78 -3.48
CA LEU A 45 -11.68 7.00 -4.63
C LEU A 45 -11.31 7.90 -5.80
N PRO A 46 -10.43 7.47 -6.66
CA PRO A 46 -9.73 6.19 -6.63
C PRO A 46 -8.53 6.24 -5.69
N VAL A 47 -8.04 5.07 -5.31
CA VAL A 47 -6.83 4.99 -4.51
C VAL A 47 -5.73 4.34 -5.33
N LYS A 48 -4.49 4.69 -5.02
CA LYS A 48 -3.33 4.13 -5.69
C LYS A 48 -2.36 3.62 -4.65
N LEU A 49 -1.76 2.47 -4.92
CA LEU A 49 -0.74 1.93 -4.04
C LEU A 49 0.51 2.78 -4.15
N VAL A 50 1.03 3.25 -3.02
CA VAL A 50 2.23 4.07 -3.01
C VAL A 50 3.36 3.45 -2.18
N HIS A 51 3.07 2.43 -1.38
CA HIS A 51 4.10 1.77 -0.58
C HIS A 51 3.59 0.40 -0.15
N GLU A 52 4.49 -0.59 -0.09
CA GLU A 52 4.14 -1.89 0.45
C GLU A 52 5.34 -2.51 1.12
N GLU A 53 5.09 -3.28 2.16
CA GLU A 53 6.11 -4.01 2.89
C GLU A 53 5.63 -5.43 3.06
N LEU A 54 6.44 -6.39 2.63
CA LEU A 54 6.05 -7.80 2.61
C LEU A 54 6.67 -8.60 3.74
N GLY A 55 6.16 -9.79 3.94
CA GLY A 55 6.83 -10.74 4.82
C GLY A 55 6.52 -10.66 6.30
N PHE A 56 5.35 -10.17 6.64
CA PHE A 56 4.94 -10.08 8.04
C PHE A 56 4.07 -11.24 8.47
N THR A 57 4.09 -11.54 9.76
CA THR A 57 3.04 -12.35 10.36
C THR A 57 1.87 -11.40 10.63
N HIS A 58 0.72 -11.94 10.97
CA HIS A 58 -0.42 -11.08 11.29
C HIS A 58 -0.09 -10.13 12.44
N SER A 59 0.53 -10.65 13.49
CA SER A 59 0.88 -9.84 14.64
C SER A 59 1.88 -8.74 14.32
N SER A 60 2.94 -9.08 13.58
CA SER A 60 3.93 -8.07 13.25
C SER A 60 3.41 -7.05 12.25
N ALA A 61 2.49 -7.46 11.37
CA ALA A 61 1.86 -6.54 10.45
C ALA A 61 1.02 -5.51 11.20
N LEU A 62 0.28 -5.94 12.20
CA LEU A 62 -0.51 -5.02 13.02
C LEU A 62 0.36 -4.01 13.73
N LYS A 63 1.51 -4.46 14.25
CA LYS A 63 2.43 -3.56 14.93
C LYS A 63 3.01 -2.55 13.96
N ARG A 64 3.35 -3.00 12.76
CA ARG A 64 3.91 -2.10 11.76
C ARG A 64 2.87 -1.09 11.29
N GLU A 65 1.65 -1.56 11.09
CA GLU A 65 0.56 -0.68 10.70
C GLU A 65 0.38 0.44 11.72
N ALA A 66 0.37 0.07 13.01
CA ALA A 66 0.20 1.06 14.06
C ALA A 66 1.37 2.04 14.08
N ALA A 67 2.58 1.56 13.85
CA ALA A 67 3.75 2.43 13.83
C ALA A 67 3.66 3.43 12.69
N ILE A 68 3.26 2.96 11.52
CA ILE A 68 3.14 3.85 10.36
C ILE A 68 2.04 4.89 10.58
N LYS A 69 0.94 4.48 11.17
CA LYS A 69 -0.16 5.41 11.41
C LYS A 69 0.22 6.52 12.36
N ARG A 70 1.22 6.30 13.21
CA ARG A 70 1.69 7.34 14.10
C ARG A 70 2.66 8.31 13.47
N LEU A 71 3.17 8.01 12.30
CA LEU A 71 4.11 8.88 11.63
C LEU A 71 3.41 10.15 11.18
N SER A 72 4.17 11.26 11.16
CA SER A 72 3.65 12.49 10.58
C SER A 72 3.52 12.31 9.08
N ARG A 73 2.77 13.18 8.45
CA ARG A 73 2.62 13.10 7.00
C ARG A 73 3.94 13.16 6.26
N PRO A 74 4.87 14.08 6.59
CA PRO A 74 6.16 14.09 5.90
C PRO A 74 6.90 12.76 5.99
N LYS A 75 6.83 12.10 7.15
CA LYS A 75 7.49 10.82 7.32
C LYS A 75 6.83 9.73 6.50
N LYS A 76 5.51 9.75 6.40
CA LYS A 76 4.80 8.80 5.56
C LYS A 76 5.16 8.99 4.11
N LEU A 77 5.30 10.25 3.68
CA LEU A 77 5.67 10.53 2.31
C LEU A 77 7.10 10.06 2.01
N GLU A 78 7.98 10.13 2.99
CA GLU A 78 9.33 9.60 2.84
C GLU A 78 9.29 8.09 2.59
N LEU A 79 8.44 7.38 3.31
CA LEU A 79 8.30 5.96 3.07
C LEU A 79 7.84 5.69 1.64
N CYS A 80 6.88 6.46 1.18
CA CYS A 80 6.34 6.27 -0.15
C CYS A 80 7.37 6.55 -1.24
N ALA A 81 8.33 7.41 -0.94
CA ALA A 81 9.36 7.75 -1.90
C ALA A 81 10.44 6.69 -2.02
N LYS A 82 10.61 5.85 -1.00
CA LYS A 82 11.61 4.82 -1.03
C LYS A 82 11.16 3.67 -1.87
N LYS A 83 12.04 3.17 -2.71
CA LYS A 83 11.72 2.04 -3.52
C LYS A 83 12.63 0.89 -3.21
N PRO A 84 12.12 -0.16 -2.59
CA PRO A 84 12.94 -1.31 -2.30
C PRO A 84 13.31 -1.98 -3.61
N ALA A 85 14.57 -2.02 -3.88
CA ALA A 85 15.04 -2.58 -5.12
C ALA A 85 14.59 -4.01 -5.33
N ALA A 86 14.64 -4.79 -4.30
CA ALA A 86 14.26 -6.18 -4.44
C ALA A 86 12.82 -6.34 -4.89
N ARG A 87 11.97 -5.49 -4.42
CA ARG A 87 10.62 -5.62 -4.76
C ARG A 87 10.34 -5.22 -6.15
N THR A 88 10.94 -4.17 -6.59
CA THR A 88 10.68 -3.71 -7.91
C THR A 88 11.02 -4.72 -8.95
N SER A 89 12.03 -5.49 -8.72
CA SER A 89 12.41 -6.46 -9.73
C SER A 89 11.39 -7.57 -9.89
N LYS A 90 10.50 -7.71 -8.94
CA LYS A 90 9.52 -8.74 -9.06
C LYS A 90 8.30 -8.33 -9.80
N ARG A 91 8.18 -7.10 -10.14
CA ARG A 91 6.95 -6.63 -10.75
C ARG A 91 7.19 -6.01 -12.10
N PRO A 92 7.67 -6.78 -13.01
CA PRO A 92 8.03 -6.25 -14.32
C PRO A 92 6.86 -5.61 -15.04
N ARG A 93 5.71 -6.10 -14.86
CA ARG A 93 4.63 -5.55 -15.60
C ARG A 93 4.24 -4.16 -15.23
N ARG A 94 4.72 -3.75 -14.10
CA ARG A 94 4.39 -2.46 -13.75
C ARG A 94 5.16 -1.51 -14.41
N GLY A 95 6.02 -1.86 -14.69
CA GLY A 95 6.84 -0.95 -15.17
C GLY A 95 6.31 -0.38 -16.24
N PRO A 96 6.28 -0.51 -16.59
CA PRO A 96 6.18 0.08 -17.61
C PRO A 96 5.41 1.12 -17.65
N ARG A 97 5.11 1.09 -17.52
CA ARG A 97 4.60 1.90 -17.69
C ARG A 97 5.01 2.87 -18.09
N PRO A 98 5.18 2.51 -18.37
CA PRO A 98 5.60 3.19 -18.84
C PRO A 98 5.50 4.27 -18.92
N ARG A 99 5.25 4.36 -18.77
CA ARG A 99 5.19 5.38 -18.78
C ARG A 99 5.79 6.22 -19.18
N THR A 100 5.93 5.49 -19.29
CA THR A 100 6.44 6.07 -19.69
C THR A 100 6.76 6.71 -20.22
N PRO A 101 6.88 6.80 -20.46
CA PRO A 101 7.32 7.34 -20.94
C PRO A 101 7.55 8.18 -21.22
N LEU A 102 7.49 7.94 -21.23
CA LEU A 102 7.66 8.70 -21.55
C LEU A 102 7.88 9.38 -21.76
#